data_384c1a14355d9c5b690bddfba323a64b
#
_entry.id   384c1a14355d9c5b690bddfba323a64b
#
_cell.length_a   1.000
_cell.length_b   1.000
_cell.length_c   1.000
_cell.angle_alpha   90.00
_cell.angle_beta   90.00
_cell.angle_gamma   90.00
#
_symmetry.space_group_name_H-M   'P 1'
#
loop_
_entity.id
_entity.type
_entity.pdbx_description
1 polymer ?
#
loop_
_entity_poly.entity_id
_entity_poly.type
_entity_poly.pdbx_seq_one_letter_code
_entity_poly.pdbx_strand_id
1 'polypeptide(L)'
;MEREILAYIKQNRMIGKNDVVLAGVSGGSDSMAMLRILKELQGKLDFTLRVVHIHHGIRGKEADRDQSFVENICRKWQIPCTVYCYDVPGLSREWKLGEEETGRIVRKEAFQREAAVCGRKDSEIKIALAHNQEDLAETMLHNLCRGTGLRGLCTMRPVDGEIIRPILCLSRDKIAEYLKEKKISHIQDSTNLSDEYTRNRIRHHILPMLEQQVNGKAAAHMAETAARISQAEEYLTQQSCLVLGEFQKGKEYYFTEKFFMEPQIIQVYALQQAMEQLAGRRKDLAAVHYEKVLELYEMQTGRRISLPYHMEARRDYEGVRLCRYGEEKSAGMIGEKHKGSDIQNGKTVCGKNISDREWKIRIPGTVTSPLGIFSAEIFLYEGQKIEEKKYTKWMDYDKIEKNPYIRTRRTGDYMVINAQGNTKKLNRCMIDEKIPSEYRDSIPLIACGKEILWMVGSRMNERYKINPQTRKVLVLNYQGGNENE
;
A
#
# COMPACT_ATOMS: atom_id res chain seq x y z
N MET A 1 -31.21 22.90 -17.92
CA MET A 1 -30.38 21.67 -17.75
C MET A 1 -28.96 21.83 -18.29
N GLU A 2 -28.70 22.09 -19.56
CA GLU A 2 -27.33 22.17 -20.12
C GLU A 2 -26.41 23.18 -19.44
N ARG A 3 -26.93 24.34 -19.02
CA ARG A 3 -26.18 25.34 -18.24
C ARG A 3 -25.81 24.83 -16.85
N GLU A 4 -26.71 24.10 -16.20
CA GLU A 4 -26.50 23.46 -14.89
C GLU A 4 -25.38 22.43 -14.98
N ILE A 5 -25.43 21.56 -16.01
CA ILE A 5 -24.42 20.52 -16.20
C ILE A 5 -23.07 21.11 -16.63
N LEU A 6 -23.07 22.16 -17.46
CA LEU A 6 -21.84 22.86 -17.81
C LEU A 6 -21.16 23.45 -16.57
N ALA A 7 -21.93 24.04 -15.66
CA ALA A 7 -21.43 24.55 -14.39
C ALA A 7 -20.86 23.41 -13.52
N TYR A 8 -21.59 22.29 -13.43
CA TYR A 8 -21.19 21.11 -12.67
C TYR A 8 -19.89 20.48 -13.22
N ILE A 9 -19.76 20.33 -14.54
CA ILE A 9 -18.55 19.84 -15.20
C ILE A 9 -17.35 20.74 -14.91
N LYS A 10 -17.54 22.08 -15.00
CA LYS A 10 -16.48 23.07 -14.72
C LYS A 10 -16.07 23.08 -13.25
N GLN A 11 -17.05 23.08 -12.34
CA GLN A 11 -16.81 23.07 -10.89
C GLN A 11 -15.98 21.84 -10.46
N ASN A 12 -16.27 20.68 -11.04
CA ASN A 12 -15.57 19.44 -10.74
C ASN A 12 -14.38 19.16 -11.67
N ARG A 13 -14.03 20.06 -12.57
CA ARG A 13 -12.91 19.91 -13.53
C ARG A 13 -12.93 18.56 -14.26
N MET A 14 -14.13 18.13 -14.71
CA MET A 14 -14.33 16.81 -15.31
C MET A 14 -13.71 16.66 -16.69
N ILE A 15 -13.77 17.72 -17.49
CA ILE A 15 -13.36 17.72 -18.91
C ILE A 15 -12.48 18.94 -19.14
N GLY A 16 -11.28 18.69 -19.62
CA GLY A 16 -10.33 19.70 -20.08
C GLY A 16 -10.42 19.95 -21.58
N LYS A 17 -9.71 20.97 -22.03
CA LYS A 17 -9.56 21.26 -23.46
C LYS A 17 -8.77 20.15 -24.13
N ASN A 18 -9.20 19.73 -25.34
CA ASN A 18 -8.63 18.65 -26.15
C ASN A 18 -8.75 17.24 -25.54
N ASP A 19 -9.45 17.06 -24.41
CA ASP A 19 -9.70 15.72 -23.86
C ASP A 19 -10.46 14.83 -24.84
N VAL A 20 -10.30 13.53 -24.68
CA VAL A 20 -11.11 12.51 -25.35
C VAL A 20 -12.08 11.92 -24.33
N VAL A 21 -13.38 12.18 -24.53
CA VAL A 21 -14.44 11.65 -23.67
C VAL A 21 -15.03 10.38 -24.30
N LEU A 22 -14.82 9.26 -23.64
CA LEU A 22 -15.41 7.95 -23.98
C LEU A 22 -16.71 7.78 -23.21
N ALA A 23 -17.84 7.99 -23.86
CA ALA A 23 -19.15 7.87 -23.24
C ALA A 23 -19.64 6.42 -23.27
N GLY A 24 -19.90 5.83 -22.09
CA GLY A 24 -20.54 4.53 -21.96
C GLY A 24 -22.05 4.63 -22.20
N VAL A 25 -22.53 4.07 -23.30
CA VAL A 25 -23.94 4.19 -23.72
C VAL A 25 -24.58 2.83 -23.83
N SER A 26 -25.57 2.56 -22.94
CA SER A 26 -26.38 1.32 -22.98
C SER A 26 -27.63 1.45 -23.86
N GLY A 27 -28.04 2.66 -24.22
CA GLY A 27 -29.32 2.93 -24.88
C GLY A 27 -30.45 3.32 -23.92
N GLY A 28 -30.27 3.12 -22.62
CA GLY A 28 -31.25 3.51 -21.58
C GLY A 28 -31.32 5.04 -21.38
N SER A 29 -32.37 5.51 -20.68
CA SER A 29 -32.68 6.93 -20.46
C SER A 29 -31.50 7.77 -20.04
N ASP A 30 -30.81 7.36 -18.98
CA ASP A 30 -29.70 8.13 -18.39
C ASP A 30 -28.53 8.25 -19.35
N SER A 31 -28.16 7.14 -20.02
CA SER A 31 -27.06 7.12 -20.98
C SER A 31 -27.35 7.95 -22.23
N MET A 32 -28.61 7.96 -22.69
CA MET A 32 -29.03 8.76 -23.83
C MET A 32 -29.09 10.26 -23.50
N ALA A 33 -29.56 10.61 -22.32
CA ALA A 33 -29.52 12.00 -21.83
C ALA A 33 -28.08 12.51 -21.70
N MET A 34 -27.20 11.73 -21.05
CA MET A 34 -25.78 12.05 -20.93
C MET A 34 -25.13 12.27 -22.30
N LEU A 35 -25.33 11.35 -23.25
CA LEU A 35 -24.76 11.42 -24.58
C LEU A 35 -25.21 12.70 -25.30
N ARG A 36 -26.48 13.02 -25.23
CA ARG A 36 -27.04 14.24 -25.88
C ARG A 36 -26.45 15.50 -25.28
N ILE A 37 -26.38 15.59 -23.96
CA ILE A 37 -25.82 16.73 -23.25
C ILE A 37 -24.32 16.90 -23.61
N LEU A 38 -23.54 15.83 -23.57
CA LEU A 38 -22.12 15.87 -23.95
C LEU A 38 -21.96 16.34 -25.40
N LYS A 39 -22.82 15.90 -26.32
CA LYS A 39 -22.80 16.35 -27.72
C LYS A 39 -23.05 17.84 -27.84
N GLU A 40 -24.00 18.40 -27.11
CA GLU A 40 -24.32 19.85 -27.10
C GLU A 40 -23.21 20.69 -26.43
N LEU A 41 -22.49 20.10 -25.47
CA LEU A 41 -21.38 20.78 -24.78
C LEU A 41 -20.03 20.63 -25.51
N GLN A 42 -19.93 19.74 -26.48
CA GLN A 42 -18.67 19.44 -27.18
C GLN A 42 -18.00 20.70 -27.75
N GLY A 43 -18.75 21.55 -28.43
CA GLY A 43 -18.20 22.80 -29.00
C GLY A 43 -17.89 23.89 -27.96
N LYS A 44 -18.49 23.81 -26.75
CA LYS A 44 -18.26 24.79 -25.67
C LYS A 44 -17.05 24.47 -24.80
N LEU A 45 -16.68 23.17 -24.73
CA LEU A 45 -15.59 22.67 -23.88
C LEU A 45 -14.38 22.22 -24.71
N ASP A 46 -14.51 22.17 -26.06
CA ASP A 46 -13.44 21.83 -27.00
C ASP A 46 -12.80 20.44 -26.68
N PHE A 47 -13.63 19.39 -26.69
CA PHE A 47 -13.21 18.00 -26.47
C PHE A 47 -13.69 17.07 -27.60
N THR A 48 -13.08 15.91 -27.72
CA THR A 48 -13.50 14.85 -28.67
C THR A 48 -14.45 13.89 -27.96
N LEU A 49 -15.66 13.67 -28.53
CA LEU A 49 -16.63 12.73 -27.99
C LEU A 49 -16.66 11.44 -28.82
N ARG A 50 -16.58 10.29 -28.16
CA ARG A 50 -16.74 8.98 -28.74
C ARG A 50 -17.67 8.12 -27.86
N VAL A 51 -18.38 7.17 -28.46
CA VAL A 51 -19.26 6.25 -27.75
C VAL A 51 -18.63 4.88 -27.66
N VAL A 52 -18.71 4.26 -26.50
CA VAL A 52 -18.41 2.86 -26.27
C VAL A 52 -19.69 2.17 -25.83
N HIS A 53 -20.17 1.23 -26.68
CA HIS A 53 -21.28 0.35 -26.37
C HIS A 53 -20.76 -1.04 -26.06
N ILE A 54 -21.27 -1.67 -25.00
CA ILE A 54 -20.84 -2.99 -24.58
C ILE A 54 -22.03 -3.96 -24.67
N HIS A 55 -21.91 -4.92 -25.57
CA HIS A 55 -22.87 -6.01 -25.73
C HIS A 55 -22.42 -7.16 -24.80
N HIS A 56 -23.19 -7.41 -23.74
CA HIS A 56 -22.83 -8.38 -22.71
C HIS A 56 -23.15 -9.83 -23.03
N GLY A 57 -23.88 -10.12 -24.11
CA GLY A 57 -24.28 -11.48 -24.48
C GLY A 57 -25.36 -12.13 -23.63
N ILE A 58 -25.92 -11.38 -22.65
CA ILE A 58 -26.86 -11.94 -21.65
C ILE A 58 -28.28 -12.11 -22.22
N ARG A 59 -28.76 -11.14 -23.02
CA ARG A 59 -30.15 -11.02 -23.47
C ARG A 59 -30.45 -11.42 -24.93
N GLY A 60 -29.48 -12.02 -25.61
CA GLY A 60 -29.65 -12.46 -27.03
C GLY A 60 -30.23 -11.35 -27.92
N LYS A 61 -31.38 -11.59 -28.57
CA LYS A 61 -32.01 -10.65 -29.52
C LYS A 61 -32.30 -9.26 -28.96
N GLU A 62 -32.53 -9.10 -27.64
CA GLU A 62 -32.74 -7.77 -27.06
C GLU A 62 -31.43 -6.98 -27.06
N ALA A 63 -30.33 -7.62 -26.74
CA ALA A 63 -29.00 -6.97 -26.77
C ALA A 63 -28.59 -6.56 -28.20
N ASP A 64 -28.94 -7.38 -29.24
CA ASP A 64 -28.71 -7.04 -30.65
C ASP A 64 -29.55 -5.82 -31.06
N ARG A 65 -30.81 -5.74 -30.62
CA ARG A 65 -31.69 -4.58 -30.86
C ARG A 65 -31.10 -3.33 -30.19
N ASP A 66 -30.65 -3.44 -28.93
CA ASP A 66 -30.08 -2.35 -28.17
C ASP A 66 -28.79 -1.81 -28.82
N GLN A 67 -27.92 -2.69 -29.27
CA GLN A 67 -26.76 -2.33 -30.09
C GLN A 67 -27.15 -1.56 -31.34
N SER A 68 -28.06 -2.12 -32.15
CA SER A 68 -28.52 -1.49 -33.37
C SER A 68 -29.14 -0.10 -33.15
N PHE A 69 -29.85 0.08 -32.04
CA PHE A 69 -30.42 1.37 -31.63
C PHE A 69 -29.31 2.38 -31.36
N VAL A 70 -28.31 2.03 -30.53
CA VAL A 70 -27.20 2.92 -30.17
C VAL A 70 -26.37 3.30 -31.40
N GLU A 71 -26.04 2.34 -32.29
CA GLU A 71 -25.31 2.61 -33.51
C GLU A 71 -26.09 3.56 -34.45
N ASN A 72 -27.39 3.39 -34.58
CA ASN A 72 -28.23 4.26 -35.43
C ASN A 72 -28.29 5.69 -34.87
N ILE A 73 -28.43 5.86 -33.55
CA ILE A 73 -28.41 7.19 -32.95
C ILE A 73 -27.02 7.85 -33.08
N CYS A 74 -25.94 7.12 -32.86
CA CYS A 74 -24.57 7.63 -33.03
C CYS A 74 -24.34 8.07 -34.51
N ARG A 75 -24.81 7.31 -35.48
CA ARG A 75 -24.75 7.68 -36.92
C ARG A 75 -25.55 8.96 -37.18
N LYS A 76 -26.78 9.06 -36.66
CA LYS A 76 -27.64 10.25 -36.80
C LYS A 76 -27.01 11.49 -36.19
N TRP A 77 -26.34 11.35 -35.03
CA TRP A 77 -25.70 12.48 -34.34
C TRP A 77 -24.24 12.69 -34.74
N GLN A 78 -23.73 11.92 -35.71
CA GLN A 78 -22.33 11.99 -36.18
C GLN A 78 -21.33 11.87 -35.05
N ILE A 79 -21.51 10.87 -34.17
CA ILE A 79 -20.61 10.54 -33.06
C ILE A 79 -19.96 9.19 -33.38
N PRO A 80 -18.62 9.09 -33.39
CA PRO A 80 -17.95 7.79 -33.52
C PRO A 80 -18.40 6.83 -32.41
N CYS A 81 -18.76 5.59 -32.82
CA CYS A 81 -19.24 4.54 -31.91
C CYS A 81 -18.44 3.26 -32.11
N THR A 82 -17.88 2.71 -31.05
CA THR A 82 -17.23 1.41 -31.03
C THR A 82 -18.06 0.44 -30.18
N VAL A 83 -18.32 -0.74 -30.73
CA VAL A 83 -19.06 -1.82 -30.04
C VAL A 83 -18.09 -2.91 -29.61
N TYR A 84 -18.16 -3.31 -28.36
CA TYR A 84 -17.42 -4.45 -27.83
C TYR A 84 -18.40 -5.55 -27.40
N CYS A 85 -18.23 -6.73 -27.96
CA CYS A 85 -19.09 -7.89 -27.69
C CYS A 85 -18.35 -8.87 -26.76
N TYR A 86 -19.02 -9.27 -25.68
CA TYR A 86 -18.51 -10.26 -24.70
C TYR A 86 -19.61 -11.30 -24.40
N ASP A 87 -19.20 -12.55 -24.23
CA ASP A 87 -20.07 -13.59 -23.65
C ASP A 87 -19.91 -13.57 -22.11
N VAL A 88 -20.58 -12.63 -21.43
CA VAL A 88 -20.50 -12.49 -19.98
C VAL A 88 -20.96 -13.75 -19.25
N PRO A 89 -22.03 -14.45 -19.63
CA PRO A 89 -22.39 -15.73 -18.99
C PRO A 89 -21.32 -16.81 -19.12
N GLY A 90 -20.65 -16.92 -20.27
CA GLY A 90 -19.53 -17.83 -20.48
C GLY A 90 -18.33 -17.48 -19.61
N LEU A 91 -17.92 -16.20 -19.62
CA LEU A 91 -16.81 -15.68 -18.81
C LEU A 91 -17.08 -15.78 -17.29
N SER A 92 -18.33 -15.57 -16.86
CA SER A 92 -18.74 -15.71 -15.46
C SER A 92 -18.49 -17.12 -14.95
N ARG A 93 -18.83 -18.13 -15.75
CA ARG A 93 -18.58 -19.56 -15.44
C ARG A 93 -17.10 -19.88 -15.43
N GLU A 94 -16.35 -19.39 -16.40
CA GLU A 94 -14.91 -19.60 -16.51
C GLU A 94 -14.14 -18.98 -15.34
N TRP A 95 -14.45 -17.74 -15.01
CA TRP A 95 -13.75 -16.99 -13.94
C TRP A 95 -14.29 -17.29 -12.55
N LYS A 96 -15.41 -18.03 -12.43
CA LYS A 96 -16.12 -18.32 -11.18
C LYS A 96 -16.50 -17.04 -10.41
N LEU A 97 -16.95 -16.04 -11.13
CA LEU A 97 -17.43 -14.74 -10.62
C LEU A 97 -18.93 -14.59 -10.90
N GLY A 98 -19.59 -13.70 -10.18
CA GLY A 98 -20.97 -13.31 -10.52
C GLY A 98 -21.02 -12.54 -11.86
N GLU A 99 -22.15 -12.63 -12.56
CA GLU A 99 -22.33 -11.93 -13.85
C GLU A 99 -22.15 -10.40 -13.73
N GLU A 100 -22.56 -9.79 -12.61
CA GLU A 100 -22.38 -8.37 -12.36
C GLU A 100 -20.88 -8.00 -12.26
N GLU A 101 -20.09 -8.78 -11.49
CA GLU A 101 -18.65 -8.56 -11.33
C GLU A 101 -17.92 -8.80 -12.67
N THR A 102 -18.28 -9.86 -13.39
CA THR A 102 -17.75 -10.15 -14.72
C THR A 102 -18.07 -9.00 -15.69
N GLY A 103 -19.32 -8.52 -15.69
CA GLY A 103 -19.73 -7.38 -16.50
C GLY A 103 -18.97 -6.09 -16.20
N ARG A 104 -18.58 -5.86 -14.93
CA ARG A 104 -17.72 -4.73 -14.55
C ARG A 104 -16.29 -4.88 -15.08
N ILE A 105 -15.74 -6.09 -15.06
CA ILE A 105 -14.37 -6.37 -15.57
C ILE A 105 -14.31 -6.16 -17.07
N VAL A 106 -15.22 -6.76 -17.83
CA VAL A 106 -15.22 -6.61 -19.30
C VAL A 106 -15.51 -5.18 -19.74
N ARG A 107 -16.33 -4.45 -18.97
CA ARG A 107 -16.56 -3.01 -19.21
C ARG A 107 -15.28 -2.21 -19.05
N LYS A 108 -14.52 -2.44 -17.98
CA LYS A 108 -13.24 -1.78 -17.76
C LYS A 108 -12.26 -2.09 -18.89
N GLU A 109 -12.20 -3.35 -19.32
CA GLU A 109 -11.34 -3.78 -20.43
C GLU A 109 -11.72 -3.10 -21.75
N ALA A 110 -13.02 -3.02 -22.08
CA ALA A 110 -13.51 -2.34 -23.27
C ALA A 110 -13.08 -0.86 -23.31
N PHE A 111 -13.23 -0.14 -22.20
CA PHE A 111 -12.78 1.25 -22.11
C PHE A 111 -11.27 1.37 -22.23
N GLN A 112 -10.50 0.47 -21.63
CA GLN A 112 -9.04 0.49 -21.73
C GLN A 112 -8.56 0.22 -23.18
N ARG A 113 -9.22 -0.69 -23.89
CA ARG A 113 -8.93 -0.95 -25.30
C ARG A 113 -9.23 0.27 -26.17
N GLU A 114 -10.39 0.91 -25.99
CA GLU A 114 -10.75 2.10 -26.75
C GLU A 114 -9.83 3.28 -26.41
N ALA A 115 -9.44 3.44 -25.13
CA ALA A 115 -8.49 4.44 -24.68
C ALA A 115 -7.13 4.28 -25.37
N ALA A 116 -6.64 3.06 -25.50
CA ALA A 116 -5.38 2.77 -26.18
C ALA A 116 -5.40 3.14 -27.67
N VAL A 117 -6.56 3.01 -28.33
CA VAL A 117 -6.75 3.39 -29.74
C VAL A 117 -6.84 4.91 -29.91
N CYS A 118 -7.44 5.61 -28.95
CA CYS A 118 -7.79 7.02 -29.06
C CYS A 118 -6.78 7.97 -28.41
N GLY A 119 -5.85 7.45 -27.59
CA GLY A 119 -4.88 8.23 -26.86
C GLY A 119 -3.99 9.07 -27.78
N ARG A 120 -3.95 10.37 -27.54
CA ARG A 120 -3.05 11.33 -28.19
C ARG A 120 -2.07 11.85 -27.16
N LYS A 121 -0.88 12.28 -27.61
CA LYS A 121 0.24 12.71 -26.75
C LYS A 121 -0.09 13.87 -25.79
N ASP A 122 -1.09 14.70 -26.11
CA ASP A 122 -1.46 15.92 -25.41
C ASP A 122 -2.93 15.96 -24.97
N SER A 123 -3.61 14.79 -24.88
CA SER A 123 -5.00 14.70 -24.44
C SER A 123 -5.16 13.69 -23.30
N GLU A 124 -5.97 14.05 -22.31
CA GLU A 124 -6.41 13.11 -21.29
C GLU A 124 -7.63 12.32 -21.76
N ILE A 125 -7.70 11.07 -21.36
CA ILE A 125 -8.87 10.24 -21.62
C ILE A 125 -9.79 10.32 -20.42
N LYS A 126 -11.08 10.61 -20.69
CA LYS A 126 -12.15 10.63 -19.68
C LYS A 126 -13.21 9.60 -20.05
N ILE A 127 -13.63 8.78 -19.10
CA ILE A 127 -14.67 7.77 -19.25
C ILE A 127 -15.94 8.31 -18.60
N ALA A 128 -16.92 8.71 -19.42
CA ALA A 128 -18.18 9.24 -18.94
C ALA A 128 -19.20 8.12 -18.69
N LEU A 129 -19.67 8.02 -17.44
CA LEU A 129 -20.69 7.08 -17.00
C LEU A 129 -21.96 7.81 -16.59
N ALA A 130 -23.11 7.30 -17.00
CA ALA A 130 -24.42 7.91 -16.82
C ALA A 130 -25.06 7.59 -15.46
N HIS A 131 -24.33 7.76 -14.38
CA HIS A 131 -24.89 7.67 -13.04
C HIS A 131 -25.62 8.97 -12.67
N ASN A 132 -26.77 8.84 -12.02
CA ASN A 132 -27.62 9.92 -11.60
C ASN A 132 -27.65 10.06 -10.04
N GLN A 133 -28.47 10.99 -9.53
CA GLN A 133 -28.57 11.29 -8.11
C GLN A 133 -29.13 10.12 -7.29
N GLU A 134 -30.13 9.41 -7.81
CA GLU A 134 -30.72 8.24 -7.15
C GLU A 134 -29.74 7.07 -7.12
N ASP A 135 -28.92 6.87 -8.16
CA ASP A 135 -27.88 5.83 -8.15
C ASP A 135 -26.86 6.06 -7.03
N LEU A 136 -26.54 7.34 -6.72
CA LEU A 136 -25.70 7.70 -5.59
C LEU A 136 -26.39 7.36 -4.27
N ALA A 137 -27.66 7.75 -4.11
CA ALA A 137 -28.45 7.48 -2.91
C ALA A 137 -28.60 5.95 -2.67
N GLU A 138 -28.91 5.17 -3.72
CA GLU A 138 -28.96 3.72 -3.68
C GLU A 138 -27.65 3.11 -3.17
N THR A 139 -26.53 3.59 -3.69
CA THR A 139 -25.20 3.10 -3.30
C THR A 139 -24.85 3.49 -1.87
N MET A 140 -25.18 4.72 -1.46
CA MET A 140 -24.95 5.20 -0.10
C MET A 140 -25.74 4.36 0.92
N LEU A 141 -27.05 4.13 0.68
CA LEU A 141 -27.89 3.26 1.51
C LEU A 141 -27.37 1.83 1.58
N HIS A 142 -27.00 1.25 0.44
CA HIS A 142 -26.44 -0.09 0.38
C HIS A 142 -25.16 -0.22 1.21
N ASN A 143 -24.25 0.73 1.10
CA ASN A 143 -23.00 0.72 1.84
C ASN A 143 -23.21 0.96 3.33
N LEU A 144 -24.13 1.89 3.70
CA LEU A 144 -24.49 2.16 5.09
C LEU A 144 -25.02 0.91 5.78
N CYS A 145 -25.94 0.17 5.13
CA CYS A 145 -26.51 -1.07 5.67
C CYS A 145 -25.49 -2.21 5.82
N ARG A 146 -24.41 -2.19 5.05
CA ARG A 146 -23.33 -3.20 5.14
C ARG A 146 -22.25 -2.85 6.17
N GLY A 147 -22.31 -1.65 6.73
CA GLY A 147 -21.25 -1.09 7.56
C GLY A 147 -20.10 -0.56 6.69
N THR A 148 -19.87 0.73 6.76
CA THR A 148 -18.82 1.38 5.98
C THR A 148 -18.27 2.59 6.73
N GLY A 149 -17.00 2.96 6.44
CA GLY A 149 -16.43 4.24 6.85
C GLY A 149 -16.83 5.37 5.90
N LEU A 150 -16.30 6.58 6.16
CA LEU A 150 -16.58 7.78 5.36
C LEU A 150 -16.42 7.58 3.87
N ARG A 151 -15.37 6.87 3.47
CA ARG A 151 -15.05 6.58 2.08
C ARG A 151 -16.13 5.79 1.34
N GLY A 152 -16.76 4.82 2.00
CA GLY A 152 -17.84 4.06 1.40
C GLY A 152 -19.15 4.85 1.29
N LEU A 153 -19.35 5.89 2.11
CA LEU A 153 -20.50 6.80 2.01
C LEU A 153 -20.37 7.79 0.84
N CYS A 154 -19.17 8.07 0.38
CA CYS A 154 -18.88 8.99 -0.75
C CYS A 154 -18.29 8.28 -1.98
N THR A 155 -18.64 7.01 -2.22
CA THR A 155 -18.06 6.19 -3.29
C THR A 155 -18.34 6.67 -4.70
N MET A 156 -19.48 7.33 -4.92
CA MET A 156 -19.83 7.88 -6.23
C MET A 156 -19.40 9.34 -6.33
N ARG A 157 -18.12 9.55 -6.59
CA ARG A 157 -17.60 10.91 -6.82
C ARG A 157 -17.88 11.40 -8.24
N PRO A 158 -18.04 12.73 -8.43
CA PRO A 158 -18.14 13.32 -9.77
C PRO A 158 -16.97 12.94 -10.68
N VAL A 159 -15.77 12.89 -10.11
CA VAL A 159 -14.52 12.45 -10.76
C VAL A 159 -13.85 11.40 -9.90
N ASP A 160 -13.40 10.31 -10.52
CA ASP A 160 -12.67 9.21 -9.89
C ASP A 160 -11.60 8.69 -10.87
N GLY A 161 -10.41 9.30 -10.83
CA GLY A 161 -9.38 9.09 -11.81
C GLY A 161 -9.84 9.51 -13.22
N GLU A 162 -9.85 8.58 -14.16
CA GLU A 162 -10.33 8.80 -15.54
C GLU A 162 -11.86 8.80 -15.66
N ILE A 163 -12.56 8.28 -14.64
CA ILE A 163 -14.03 8.17 -14.67
C ILE A 163 -14.66 9.50 -14.28
N ILE A 164 -15.59 9.98 -15.11
CA ILE A 164 -16.41 11.16 -14.85
C ILE A 164 -17.89 10.81 -14.86
N ARG A 165 -18.70 11.53 -14.09
CA ARG A 165 -20.15 11.31 -13.98
C ARG A 165 -20.89 12.63 -14.23
N PRO A 166 -21.02 13.04 -15.49
CA PRO A 166 -21.52 14.39 -15.85
C PRO A 166 -22.94 14.69 -15.38
N ILE A 167 -23.78 13.66 -15.25
CA ILE A 167 -25.20 13.80 -14.87
C ILE A 167 -25.50 13.37 -13.42
N LEU A 168 -24.46 13.17 -12.58
CA LEU A 168 -24.64 12.75 -11.18
C LEU A 168 -25.46 13.75 -10.34
N CYS A 169 -25.48 15.01 -10.75
CA CYS A 169 -26.29 16.08 -10.12
C CYS A 169 -27.77 16.09 -10.53
N LEU A 170 -28.17 15.26 -11.48
CA LEU A 170 -29.54 15.22 -12.00
C LEU A 170 -30.35 14.09 -11.33
N SER A 171 -31.63 14.41 -11.00
CA SER A 171 -32.62 13.38 -10.66
C SER A 171 -33.16 12.69 -11.92
N ARG A 172 -33.73 11.50 -11.75
CA ARG A 172 -34.40 10.75 -12.84
C ARG A 172 -35.55 11.54 -13.44
N ASP A 173 -36.29 12.29 -12.65
CA ASP A 173 -37.40 13.14 -13.13
C ASP A 173 -36.86 14.22 -14.09
N LYS A 174 -35.82 14.94 -13.69
CA LYS A 174 -35.18 15.92 -14.58
C LYS A 174 -34.65 15.29 -15.86
N ILE A 175 -34.08 14.08 -15.80
CA ILE A 175 -33.63 13.35 -16.97
C ILE A 175 -34.82 13.00 -17.88
N ALA A 176 -35.91 12.50 -17.35
CA ALA A 176 -37.11 12.16 -18.10
C ALA A 176 -37.75 13.39 -18.78
N GLU A 177 -37.85 14.51 -18.06
CA GLU A 177 -38.32 15.79 -18.63
C GLU A 177 -37.43 16.24 -19.81
N TYR A 178 -36.10 16.17 -19.65
CA TYR A 178 -35.15 16.54 -20.71
C TYR A 178 -35.30 15.66 -21.97
N LEU A 179 -35.41 14.36 -21.81
CA LEU A 179 -35.62 13.43 -22.91
C LEU A 179 -36.92 13.72 -23.66
N LYS A 180 -37.98 14.03 -22.90
CA LYS A 180 -39.29 14.39 -23.45
C LYS A 180 -39.23 15.73 -24.22
N GLU A 181 -38.63 16.75 -23.64
CA GLU A 181 -38.46 18.07 -24.26
C GLU A 181 -37.67 17.98 -25.58
N LYS A 182 -36.56 17.26 -25.56
CA LYS A 182 -35.68 17.08 -26.72
C LYS A 182 -36.14 15.99 -27.69
N LYS A 183 -37.25 15.30 -27.39
CA LYS A 183 -37.81 14.19 -28.18
C LYS A 183 -36.75 13.09 -28.46
N ILE A 184 -36.00 12.70 -27.42
CA ILE A 184 -34.95 11.70 -27.51
C ILE A 184 -35.55 10.34 -27.19
N SER A 185 -35.45 9.42 -28.14
CA SER A 185 -35.82 8.01 -27.94
C SER A 185 -34.80 7.31 -27.07
N HIS A 186 -35.24 6.38 -26.26
CA HIS A 186 -34.40 5.51 -25.42
C HIS A 186 -35.04 4.13 -25.26
N ILE A 187 -34.25 3.16 -24.83
CA ILE A 187 -34.70 1.79 -24.59
C ILE A 187 -35.12 1.63 -23.13
N GLN A 188 -36.18 0.90 -22.88
CA GLN A 188 -36.54 0.45 -21.55
C GLN A 188 -35.87 -0.90 -21.27
N ASP A 189 -35.03 -0.97 -20.27
CA ASP A 189 -34.34 -2.18 -19.87
C ASP A 189 -35.24 -3.06 -19.01
N SER A 190 -35.57 -4.25 -19.50
CA SER A 190 -36.45 -5.22 -18.81
C SER A 190 -35.84 -5.74 -17.51
N THR A 191 -34.54 -5.75 -17.34
CA THR A 191 -33.86 -6.20 -16.10
C THR A 191 -34.01 -5.23 -14.94
N ASN A 192 -34.37 -3.97 -15.21
CA ASN A 192 -34.66 -2.99 -14.16
C ASN A 192 -35.93 -3.32 -13.36
N LEU A 193 -36.74 -4.27 -13.80
CA LEU A 193 -38.00 -4.67 -13.14
C LEU A 193 -37.83 -5.81 -12.13
N SER A 194 -36.66 -6.44 -12.07
CA SER A 194 -36.40 -7.57 -11.18
C SER A 194 -35.88 -7.10 -9.81
N ASP A 195 -36.42 -7.65 -8.72
CA ASP A 195 -35.96 -7.43 -7.34
C ASP A 195 -34.93 -8.43 -6.87
N GLU A 196 -34.33 -9.17 -7.79
CA GLU A 196 -33.34 -10.20 -7.48
C GLU A 196 -32.09 -9.60 -6.77
N TYR A 197 -31.67 -8.44 -7.21
CA TYR A 197 -30.51 -7.76 -6.65
C TYR A 197 -30.86 -6.79 -5.52
N THR A 198 -30.07 -6.74 -4.46
CA THR A 198 -30.27 -5.84 -3.31
C THR A 198 -30.40 -4.37 -3.75
N ARG A 199 -29.65 -3.95 -4.76
CA ARG A 199 -29.72 -2.58 -5.28
C ARG A 199 -31.07 -2.27 -5.90
N ASN A 200 -31.68 -3.22 -6.65
CA ASN A 200 -33.01 -3.06 -7.21
C ASN A 200 -34.06 -2.97 -6.10
N ARG A 201 -33.93 -3.76 -5.02
CA ARG A 201 -34.81 -3.63 -3.86
C ARG A 201 -34.75 -2.26 -3.18
N ILE A 202 -33.55 -1.70 -3.06
CA ILE A 202 -33.38 -0.33 -2.56
C ILE A 202 -34.07 0.67 -3.50
N ARG A 203 -33.89 0.52 -4.81
CA ARG A 203 -34.45 1.37 -5.86
C ARG A 203 -36.00 1.35 -5.89
N HIS A 204 -36.61 0.16 -5.78
CA HIS A 204 -38.05 -0.01 -5.98
C HIS A 204 -38.85 0.17 -4.70
N HIS A 205 -38.28 -0.12 -3.54
CA HIS A 205 -39.01 -0.16 -2.29
C HIS A 205 -38.49 0.83 -1.25
N ILE A 206 -37.20 0.87 -0.98
CA ILE A 206 -36.66 1.63 0.15
C ILE A 206 -36.56 3.12 -0.15
N LEU A 207 -35.93 3.48 -1.26
CA LEU A 207 -35.76 4.89 -1.62
C LEU A 207 -37.09 5.59 -1.87
N PRO A 208 -38.05 5.01 -2.63
CA PRO A 208 -39.38 5.60 -2.76
C PRO A 208 -40.14 5.73 -1.43
N MET A 209 -40.02 4.75 -0.52
CA MET A 209 -40.62 4.85 0.81
C MET A 209 -40.04 6.02 1.61
N LEU A 210 -38.71 6.22 1.57
CA LEU A 210 -38.08 7.37 2.21
C LEU A 210 -38.57 8.69 1.61
N GLU A 211 -38.68 8.76 0.28
CA GLU A 211 -39.17 9.96 -0.39
C GLU A 211 -40.64 10.27 -0.10
N GLN A 212 -41.51 9.26 -0.03
CA GLN A 212 -42.94 9.45 0.23
C GLN A 212 -43.27 9.69 1.70
N GLN A 213 -42.60 9.01 2.62
CA GLN A 213 -42.98 8.99 4.03
C GLN A 213 -42.08 9.84 4.93
N VAL A 214 -40.85 10.15 4.51
CA VAL A 214 -39.89 10.90 5.32
C VAL A 214 -39.62 12.27 4.72
N ASN A 215 -39.11 12.31 3.49
CA ASN A 215 -38.75 13.57 2.82
C ASN A 215 -38.69 13.40 1.31
N GLY A 216 -39.52 14.14 0.56
CA GLY A 216 -39.56 14.08 -0.91
C GLY A 216 -38.27 14.44 -1.63
N LYS A 217 -37.26 14.92 -0.89
CA LYS A 217 -35.89 15.21 -1.41
C LYS A 217 -34.85 14.30 -0.79
N ALA A 218 -35.20 13.11 -0.34
CA ALA A 218 -34.29 12.20 0.36
C ALA A 218 -33.05 11.89 -0.48
N ALA A 219 -33.21 11.53 -1.76
CA ALA A 219 -32.08 11.28 -2.67
C ALA A 219 -31.17 12.52 -2.84
N ALA A 220 -31.77 13.70 -3.00
CA ALA A 220 -31.02 14.95 -3.13
C ALA A 220 -30.17 15.26 -1.87
N HIS A 221 -30.76 15.12 -0.69
CA HIS A 221 -30.07 15.35 0.57
C HIS A 221 -28.97 14.31 0.81
N MET A 222 -29.14 13.05 0.39
CA MET A 222 -28.09 12.03 0.41
C MET A 222 -26.92 12.41 -0.49
N ALA A 223 -27.20 12.91 -1.70
CA ALA A 223 -26.18 13.35 -2.62
C ALA A 223 -25.39 14.56 -2.09
N GLU A 224 -26.05 15.54 -1.50
CA GLU A 224 -25.40 16.67 -0.83
C GLU A 224 -24.53 16.21 0.35
N THR A 225 -25.04 15.29 1.16
CA THR A 225 -24.32 14.72 2.29
C THR A 225 -23.08 13.96 1.82
N ALA A 226 -23.20 13.14 0.77
CA ALA A 226 -22.06 12.44 0.17
C ALA A 226 -20.98 13.40 -0.35
N ALA A 227 -21.38 14.53 -0.94
CA ALA A 227 -20.44 15.55 -1.40
C ALA A 227 -19.66 16.20 -0.23
N ARG A 228 -20.33 16.49 0.89
CA ARG A 228 -19.68 17.01 2.12
C ARG A 228 -18.75 15.98 2.75
N ILE A 229 -19.17 14.72 2.83
CA ILE A 229 -18.35 13.62 3.32
C ILE A 229 -17.11 13.44 2.43
N SER A 230 -17.28 13.57 1.09
CA SER A 230 -16.15 13.48 0.16
C SER A 230 -15.08 14.53 0.42
N GLN A 231 -15.48 15.77 0.72
CA GLN A 231 -14.53 16.84 1.06
C GLN A 231 -13.77 16.55 2.37
N ALA A 232 -14.49 16.06 3.39
CA ALA A 232 -13.88 15.69 4.66
C ALA A 232 -12.90 14.49 4.49
N GLU A 233 -13.30 13.49 3.71
CA GLU A 233 -12.48 12.31 3.43
C GLU A 233 -11.22 12.67 2.62
N GLU A 234 -11.33 13.61 1.68
CA GLU A 234 -10.19 14.08 0.91
C GLU A 234 -9.19 14.82 1.82
N TYR A 235 -9.67 15.68 2.72
CA TYR A 235 -8.82 16.34 3.71
C TYR A 235 -8.11 15.35 4.62
N LEU A 236 -8.83 14.35 5.18
CA LEU A 236 -8.25 13.32 6.02
C LEU A 236 -7.20 12.49 5.26
N THR A 237 -7.48 12.17 4.00
CA THR A 237 -6.54 11.44 3.13
C THR A 237 -5.27 12.26 2.89
N GLN A 238 -5.38 13.56 2.64
CA GLN A 238 -4.23 14.44 2.46
C GLN A 238 -3.40 14.56 3.74
N GLN A 239 -4.05 14.79 4.90
CA GLN A 239 -3.35 14.88 6.19
C GLN A 239 -2.64 13.57 6.53
N SER A 240 -3.30 12.45 6.36
CA SER A 240 -2.69 11.14 6.63
C SER A 240 -1.55 10.80 5.67
N CYS A 241 -1.58 11.27 4.43
CA CYS A 241 -0.49 11.12 3.47
C CYS A 241 0.76 11.91 3.90
N LEU A 242 0.58 13.14 4.41
CA LEU A 242 1.67 13.95 4.95
C LEU A 242 2.32 13.27 6.15
N VAL A 243 1.50 12.82 7.09
CA VAL A 243 1.98 12.08 8.27
C VAL A 243 2.70 10.80 7.85
N LEU A 244 2.14 10.02 6.93
CA LEU A 244 2.72 8.75 6.49
C LEU A 244 4.11 8.92 5.87
N GLY A 245 4.34 10.02 5.14
CA GLY A 245 5.62 10.32 4.50
C GLY A 245 6.80 10.40 5.48
N GLU A 246 6.55 10.79 6.75
CA GLU A 246 7.58 10.86 7.79
C GLU A 246 8.03 9.49 8.29
N PHE A 247 7.20 8.46 8.13
CA PHE A 247 7.42 7.12 8.67
C PHE A 247 7.83 6.09 7.62
N GLN A 248 7.94 6.50 6.34
CA GLN A 248 8.37 5.63 5.27
C GLN A 248 9.90 5.51 5.24
N LYS A 249 10.40 4.27 5.28
CA LYS A 249 11.83 3.94 5.14
C LYS A 249 12.00 2.93 3.99
N GLY A 250 12.32 3.44 2.80
CA GLY A 250 12.43 2.61 1.60
C GLY A 250 11.08 1.97 1.25
N LYS A 251 11.00 0.63 1.30
CA LYS A 251 9.78 -0.15 1.02
C LYS A 251 9.01 -0.55 2.28
N GLU A 252 9.30 0.03 3.42
CA GLU A 252 8.73 -0.30 4.72
C GLU A 252 8.26 0.95 5.45
N TYR A 253 7.48 0.75 6.50
CA TYR A 253 7.04 1.81 7.39
C TYR A 253 7.50 1.53 8.81
N TYR A 254 7.95 2.58 9.49
CA TYR A 254 8.40 2.50 10.87
C TYR A 254 7.69 3.55 11.72
N PHE A 255 6.60 3.16 12.35
CA PHE A 255 5.72 4.01 13.16
C PHE A 255 6.29 4.15 14.56
N THR A 256 6.85 5.31 14.87
CA THR A 256 7.39 5.64 16.21
C THR A 256 6.30 6.21 17.12
N GLU A 257 6.64 6.50 18.40
CA GLU A 257 5.74 7.15 19.35
C GLU A 257 5.05 8.40 18.76
N LYS A 258 5.77 9.21 17.98
CA LYS A 258 5.21 10.38 17.29
C LYS A 258 3.97 10.06 16.47
N PHE A 259 3.94 8.91 15.78
CA PHE A 259 2.78 8.46 15.03
C PHE A 259 1.58 8.15 15.91
N PHE A 260 1.82 7.52 17.06
CA PHE A 260 0.77 7.14 18.01
C PHE A 260 0.22 8.32 18.82
N MET A 261 0.87 9.49 18.75
CA MET A 261 0.34 10.76 19.28
C MET A 261 -0.58 11.50 18.31
N GLU A 262 -0.62 11.12 17.03
CA GLU A 262 -1.55 11.69 16.06
C GLU A 262 -3.02 11.34 16.39
N PRO A 263 -4.00 12.12 15.93
CA PRO A 263 -5.41 11.74 16.07
C PRO A 263 -5.69 10.35 15.52
N GLN A 264 -6.45 9.52 16.22
CA GLN A 264 -6.72 8.13 15.84
C GLN A 264 -7.23 7.99 14.40
N ILE A 265 -8.07 8.91 13.93
CA ILE A 265 -8.57 8.90 12.54
C ILE A 265 -7.41 9.03 11.53
N ILE A 266 -6.41 9.87 11.81
CA ILE A 266 -5.23 10.05 10.96
C ILE A 266 -4.36 8.80 10.98
N GLN A 267 -4.17 8.18 12.15
CA GLN A 267 -3.44 6.92 12.28
C GLN A 267 -4.08 5.83 11.42
N VAL A 268 -5.42 5.66 11.50
CA VAL A 268 -6.16 4.66 10.71
C VAL A 268 -6.02 4.91 9.21
N TYR A 269 -6.18 6.16 8.75
CA TYR A 269 -6.03 6.51 7.33
C TYR A 269 -4.60 6.31 6.82
N ALA A 270 -3.59 6.66 7.63
CA ALA A 270 -2.19 6.46 7.28
C ALA A 270 -1.84 4.96 7.20
N LEU A 271 -2.28 4.14 8.16
CA LEU A 271 -2.11 2.68 8.11
C LEU A 271 -2.81 2.07 6.91
N GLN A 272 -4.02 2.52 6.57
CA GLN A 272 -4.73 2.08 5.39
C GLN A 272 -3.92 2.36 4.12
N GLN A 273 -3.39 3.57 3.97
CA GLN A 273 -2.55 3.94 2.83
C GLN A 273 -1.25 3.13 2.78
N ALA A 274 -0.57 2.95 3.92
CA ALA A 274 0.64 2.15 4.02
C ALA A 274 0.39 0.71 3.58
N MET A 275 -0.67 0.08 4.08
CA MET A 275 -1.02 -1.29 3.74
C MET A 275 -1.47 -1.43 2.28
N GLU A 276 -2.19 -0.46 1.73
CA GLU A 276 -2.55 -0.42 0.31
C GLU A 276 -1.32 -0.32 -0.61
N GLN A 277 -0.36 0.53 -0.25
CA GLN A 277 0.89 0.68 -1.01
C GLN A 277 1.73 -0.60 -0.96
N LEU A 278 1.87 -1.24 0.20
CA LEU A 278 2.58 -2.50 0.34
C LEU A 278 1.89 -3.65 -0.39
N ALA A 279 0.55 -3.73 -0.33
CA ALA A 279 -0.23 -4.78 -0.98
C ALA A 279 -0.36 -4.59 -2.50
N GLY A 280 -0.25 -3.35 -2.99
CA GLY A 280 -0.56 -2.96 -4.38
C GLY A 280 -2.05 -3.02 -4.71
N ARG A 281 -2.92 -3.24 -3.72
CA ARG A 281 -4.39 -3.32 -3.85
C ARG A 281 -5.08 -3.12 -2.51
N ARG A 282 -6.39 -2.84 -2.59
CA ARG A 282 -7.24 -2.58 -1.42
C ARG A 282 -8.09 -3.75 -0.96
N LYS A 283 -8.43 -4.65 -1.88
CA LYS A 283 -9.34 -5.77 -1.59
C LYS A 283 -8.83 -6.51 -0.35
N ASP A 284 -9.74 -6.95 0.52
CA ASP A 284 -9.48 -7.73 1.73
C ASP A 284 -8.71 -7.01 2.88
N LEU A 285 -8.48 -5.69 2.76
CA LEU A 285 -7.98 -4.88 3.87
C LEU A 285 -9.18 -4.29 4.64
N ALA A 286 -9.43 -4.80 5.85
CA ALA A 286 -10.54 -4.41 6.70
C ALA A 286 -10.07 -3.64 7.95
N ALA A 287 -11.00 -2.95 8.64
CA ALA A 287 -10.72 -2.15 9.85
C ALA A 287 -9.96 -2.94 10.92
N VAL A 288 -10.30 -4.21 11.12
CA VAL A 288 -9.65 -5.09 12.08
C VAL A 288 -8.13 -5.22 11.87
N HIS A 289 -7.64 -5.05 10.64
CA HIS A 289 -6.20 -5.13 10.35
C HIS A 289 -5.47 -3.88 10.85
N TYR A 290 -6.07 -2.70 10.69
CA TYR A 290 -5.49 -1.43 11.17
C TYR A 290 -5.53 -1.36 12.69
N GLU A 291 -6.65 -1.76 13.30
CA GLU A 291 -6.84 -1.83 14.77
C GLU A 291 -5.78 -2.73 15.42
N LYS A 292 -5.55 -3.93 14.87
CA LYS A 292 -4.48 -4.83 15.35
C LYS A 292 -3.08 -4.22 15.28
N VAL A 293 -2.79 -3.39 14.25
CA VAL A 293 -1.49 -2.71 14.15
C VAL A 293 -1.38 -1.61 15.21
N LEU A 294 -2.46 -0.89 15.50
CA LEU A 294 -2.50 0.12 16.56
C LEU A 294 -2.33 -0.53 17.94
N GLU A 295 -3.07 -1.59 18.23
CA GLU A 295 -2.94 -2.35 19.49
C GLU A 295 -1.53 -2.91 19.70
N LEU A 296 -0.83 -3.26 18.62
CA LEU A 296 0.51 -3.83 18.70
C LEU A 296 1.52 -2.89 19.36
N TYR A 297 1.31 -1.58 19.28
CA TYR A 297 2.17 -0.59 19.94
C TYR A 297 2.21 -0.75 21.47
N GLU A 298 1.10 -1.11 22.10
CA GLU A 298 0.97 -1.33 23.53
C GLU A 298 1.48 -2.72 23.98
N MET A 299 1.77 -3.61 23.03
CA MET A 299 2.23 -4.95 23.35
C MET A 299 3.73 -5.00 23.63
N GLN A 300 4.19 -6.15 24.17
CA GLN A 300 5.61 -6.38 24.44
C GLN A 300 6.46 -6.33 23.15
N THR A 301 7.64 -5.74 23.25
CA THR A 301 8.66 -5.72 22.19
C THR A 301 8.94 -7.12 21.67
N GLY A 302 8.98 -7.26 20.34
CA GLY A 302 9.16 -8.53 19.64
C GLY A 302 7.86 -9.22 19.26
N ARG A 303 6.69 -8.75 19.70
CA ARG A 303 5.40 -9.28 19.27
C ARG A 303 5.19 -9.00 17.78
N ARG A 304 4.57 -9.97 17.07
CA ARG A 304 4.31 -9.90 15.62
C ARG A 304 2.88 -10.25 15.31
N ILE A 305 2.35 -9.68 14.25
CA ILE A 305 1.06 -10.03 13.66
C ILE A 305 1.22 -10.21 12.15
N SER A 306 0.61 -11.28 11.63
CA SER A 306 0.52 -11.50 10.19
C SER A 306 -0.71 -10.79 9.64
N LEU A 307 -0.56 -10.17 8.48
CA LEU A 307 -1.55 -9.38 7.78
C LEU A 307 -1.76 -9.94 6.36
N PRO A 308 -2.86 -9.62 5.67
CA PRO A 308 -3.09 -10.03 4.30
C PRO A 308 -1.93 -9.64 3.37
N TYR A 309 -1.82 -10.34 2.22
CA TYR A 309 -0.84 -10.05 1.15
C TYR A 309 0.62 -10.18 1.59
N HIS A 310 0.90 -11.13 2.48
CA HIS A 310 2.24 -11.38 3.01
C HIS A 310 2.84 -10.17 3.72
N MET A 311 2.01 -9.35 4.37
CA MET A 311 2.49 -8.30 5.26
C MET A 311 2.65 -8.79 6.68
N GLU A 312 3.58 -8.19 7.41
CA GLU A 312 3.80 -8.37 8.85
C GLU A 312 3.90 -7.00 9.52
N ALA A 313 3.29 -6.87 10.68
CA ALA A 313 3.62 -5.79 11.59
C ALA A 313 4.30 -6.35 12.82
N ARG A 314 5.35 -5.66 13.31
CA ARG A 314 6.15 -6.07 14.46
C ARG A 314 6.39 -4.92 15.42
N ARG A 315 6.22 -5.18 16.72
CA ARG A 315 6.58 -4.27 17.80
C ARG A 315 8.10 -4.30 18.03
N ASP A 316 8.77 -3.23 17.69
CA ASP A 316 10.19 -3.01 17.99
C ASP A 316 10.36 -2.13 19.25
N TYR A 317 11.59 -1.79 19.64
CA TYR A 317 11.84 -1.02 20.85
C TYR A 317 11.25 0.41 20.82
N GLU A 318 11.28 1.04 19.66
CA GLU A 318 10.88 2.45 19.48
C GLU A 318 9.52 2.62 18.81
N GLY A 319 8.94 1.54 18.28
CA GLY A 319 7.68 1.66 17.53
C GLY A 319 7.20 0.36 16.92
N VAL A 320 6.41 0.49 15.86
CA VAL A 320 5.87 -0.63 15.08
C VAL A 320 6.40 -0.57 13.66
N ARG A 321 7.04 -1.63 13.22
CA ARG A 321 7.50 -1.82 11.84
C ARG A 321 6.43 -2.56 11.05
N LEU A 322 6.08 -2.06 9.87
CA LEU A 322 5.18 -2.68 8.92
C LEU A 322 5.90 -2.93 7.60
N CYS A 323 5.98 -4.18 7.17
CA CYS A 323 6.69 -4.59 5.95
C CYS A 323 5.98 -5.75 5.23
N ARG A 324 6.47 -6.07 4.02
CA ARG A 324 6.02 -7.25 3.27
C ARG A 324 7.03 -8.39 3.39
N TYR A 325 6.55 -9.62 3.65
CA TYR A 325 7.40 -10.82 3.68
C TYR A 325 8.07 -11.06 2.32
N GLY A 326 9.34 -11.43 2.35
CA GLY A 326 10.08 -11.89 1.18
C GLY A 326 11.07 -10.89 0.58
N GLU A 327 11.04 -9.63 0.98
CA GLU A 327 12.04 -8.64 0.53
C GLU A 327 13.28 -8.56 1.45
N GLU A 328 13.19 -9.06 2.68
CA GLU A 328 14.31 -9.03 3.65
C GLU A 328 15.49 -9.98 3.32
N LYS A 329 15.27 -10.99 2.48
CA LYS A 329 16.38 -11.91 2.12
C LYS A 329 17.32 -11.35 1.04
N SER A 330 16.95 -10.26 0.37
CA SER A 330 17.74 -9.67 -0.72
C SER A 330 18.51 -8.39 -0.35
N ALA A 331 18.15 -7.71 0.74
CA ALA A 331 18.86 -6.49 1.16
C ALA A 331 20.15 -6.75 1.95
N GLY A 332 20.39 -7.99 2.37
CA GLY A 332 21.63 -8.42 3.05
C GLY A 332 22.73 -8.96 2.12
N MET A 333 22.49 -9.01 0.82
CA MET A 333 23.45 -9.57 -0.15
C MET A 333 23.48 -8.78 -1.47
N ILE A 334 23.79 -7.49 -1.44
CA ILE A 334 24.26 -6.78 -2.63
C ILE A 334 25.55 -6.05 -2.26
N GLY A 335 26.62 -6.84 -2.15
CA GLY A 335 27.97 -6.42 -2.44
C GLY A 335 28.11 -6.45 -3.97
N GLU A 336 28.56 -5.37 -4.54
CA GLU A 336 28.76 -5.13 -5.97
C GLU A 336 29.47 -6.28 -6.67
N LYS A 337 28.89 -6.78 -7.75
CA LYS A 337 29.58 -7.64 -8.71
C LYS A 337 30.56 -6.79 -9.53
N HIS A 338 31.81 -6.80 -9.16
CA HIS A 338 32.89 -6.54 -10.12
C HIS A 338 32.99 -7.68 -11.14
N LYS A 339 32.78 -7.33 -12.41
CA LYS A 339 33.10 -8.19 -13.55
C LYS A 339 34.63 -8.34 -13.67
N GLY A 340 35.10 -9.57 -13.71
CA GLY A 340 36.49 -9.90 -14.05
C GLY A 340 36.69 -11.41 -14.11
N SER A 341 36.60 -11.96 -15.32
CA SER A 341 37.21 -13.17 -15.92
C SER A 341 37.66 -14.37 -15.07
N ASP A 342 37.09 -15.51 -15.51
CA ASP A 342 37.68 -16.86 -15.57
C ASP A 342 38.46 -17.42 -14.37
N ILE A 343 37.93 -18.56 -13.83
CA ILE A 343 38.65 -19.84 -13.78
C ILE A 343 37.64 -20.95 -13.34
N GLN A 344 37.80 -22.08 -14.01
CA GLN A 344 37.02 -23.33 -13.91
C GLN A 344 37.19 -24.08 -12.59
N ASN A 345 36.15 -24.86 -12.28
CA ASN A 345 36.11 -26.03 -11.41
C ASN A 345 36.11 -25.84 -9.89
N GLY A 346 34.97 -26.20 -9.30
CA GLY A 346 35.01 -26.66 -7.92
C GLY A 346 33.70 -26.53 -7.12
N LYS A 347 32.79 -27.46 -7.32
CA LYS A 347 31.76 -27.93 -6.33
C LYS A 347 31.29 -26.95 -5.27
N THR A 348 30.06 -26.46 -5.45
CA THR A 348 29.19 -25.89 -4.42
C THR A 348 29.04 -26.89 -3.29
N VAL A 349 29.66 -26.65 -2.14
CA VAL A 349 29.38 -27.37 -0.89
C VAL A 349 28.29 -26.61 -0.18
N CYS A 350 27.08 -27.11 -0.29
CA CYS A 350 25.90 -26.71 0.46
C CYS A 350 26.10 -27.00 1.96
N GLY A 351 25.79 -26.04 2.85
CA GLY A 351 25.29 -26.30 4.19
C GLY A 351 26.29 -26.66 5.30
N LYS A 352 27.07 -25.69 5.83
CA LYS A 352 27.38 -25.66 7.26
C LYS A 352 27.10 -24.24 7.78
N ASN A 353 26.19 -24.15 8.79
CA ASN A 353 25.81 -22.90 9.42
C ASN A 353 27.05 -22.13 9.89
N ILE A 354 27.10 -20.83 9.61
CA ILE A 354 28.12 -19.88 10.09
C ILE A 354 28.18 -19.87 11.63
N SER A 355 27.05 -20.21 12.28
CA SER A 355 26.88 -20.28 13.75
C SER A 355 27.86 -21.20 14.49
N ASP A 356 28.43 -22.22 13.84
CA ASP A 356 29.28 -23.20 14.51
C ASP A 356 30.79 -22.99 14.26
N ARG A 357 31.16 -22.00 13.45
CA ARG A 357 32.55 -21.72 13.14
C ARG A 357 33.17 -20.71 14.10
N GLU A 358 34.45 -20.94 14.42
CA GLU A 358 35.32 -20.06 15.22
C GLU A 358 36.53 -19.66 14.38
N TRP A 359 36.87 -18.37 14.41
CA TRP A 359 38.08 -17.85 13.76
C TRP A 359 39.04 -17.36 14.84
N LYS A 360 40.16 -18.03 14.96
CA LYS A 360 41.20 -17.71 15.97
C LYS A 360 41.83 -16.37 15.63
N ILE A 361 41.86 -15.44 16.59
CA ILE A 361 42.55 -14.17 16.44
C ILE A 361 44.04 -14.40 16.65
N ARG A 362 44.87 -14.06 15.65
CA ARG A 362 46.32 -13.98 15.82
C ARG A 362 46.66 -12.62 16.44
N ILE A 363 47.42 -12.63 17.48
CA ILE A 363 47.76 -11.44 18.26
C ILE A 363 49.28 -11.35 18.35
N PRO A 364 49.99 -10.33 17.76
CA PRO A 364 49.37 -9.32 16.85
C PRO A 364 49.06 -9.91 15.47
N GLY A 365 48.12 -9.28 14.73
CA GLY A 365 47.76 -9.66 13.37
C GLY A 365 46.35 -9.29 12.95
N THR A 366 46.00 -9.65 11.72
CA THR A 366 44.69 -9.40 11.13
C THR A 366 44.03 -10.73 10.73
N VAL A 367 42.72 -10.82 10.98
CA VAL A 367 41.90 -12.00 10.62
C VAL A 367 40.68 -11.53 9.80
N THR A 368 40.56 -12.11 8.61
CA THR A 368 39.37 -11.91 7.77
C THR A 368 38.42 -13.09 7.95
N SER A 369 37.19 -12.81 8.27
CA SER A 369 36.12 -13.78 8.45
C SER A 369 34.84 -13.36 7.72
N PRO A 370 33.86 -14.21 7.51
CA PRO A 370 32.54 -13.83 7.01
C PRO A 370 31.79 -12.82 7.92
N LEU A 371 32.26 -12.66 9.17
CA LEU A 371 31.73 -11.71 10.15
C LEU A 371 32.44 -10.34 10.10
N GLY A 372 33.41 -10.13 9.21
CA GLY A 372 34.18 -8.90 9.05
C GLY A 372 35.69 -9.09 9.25
N ILE A 373 36.45 -8.00 9.15
CA ILE A 373 37.90 -7.94 9.31
C ILE A 373 38.22 -7.44 10.70
N PHE A 374 39.10 -8.15 11.40
CA PHE A 374 39.53 -7.82 12.75
C PHE A 374 41.07 -7.67 12.76
N SER A 375 41.58 -6.53 13.25
CA SER A 375 42.98 -6.35 13.54
C SER A 375 43.23 -6.31 15.05
N ALA A 376 44.32 -6.92 15.46
CA ALA A 376 44.73 -7.01 16.86
C ALA A 376 46.19 -6.56 16.99
N GLU A 377 46.46 -5.59 17.86
CA GLU A 377 47.75 -5.04 18.15
C GLU A 377 48.01 -5.01 19.65
N ILE A 378 49.29 -5.18 20.04
CA ILE A 378 49.68 -5.12 21.47
C ILE A 378 50.66 -3.96 21.65
N PHE A 379 50.39 -3.18 22.67
CA PHE A 379 51.24 -2.05 23.10
C PHE A 379 51.58 -2.17 24.59
N LEU A 380 52.73 -1.63 24.96
CA LEU A 380 53.05 -1.34 26.39
C LEU A 380 52.22 -0.14 26.82
N TYR A 381 51.58 -0.26 27.96
CA TYR A 381 50.74 0.78 28.48
C TYR A 381 51.53 1.69 29.47
N GLU A 382 51.70 2.92 29.07
CA GLU A 382 52.44 3.94 29.83
C GLU A 382 51.50 5.10 30.27
N GLY A 383 50.16 4.82 30.37
CA GLY A 383 49.20 5.84 30.73
C GLY A 383 48.67 6.70 29.60
N GLN A 384 48.79 6.22 28.32
CA GLN A 384 48.28 6.94 27.16
C GLN A 384 46.80 7.14 27.25
N LYS A 385 46.32 8.27 26.70
CA LYS A 385 44.89 8.56 26.62
C LYS A 385 44.21 7.58 25.65
N ILE A 386 43.22 6.83 26.15
CA ILE A 386 42.44 5.87 25.36
C ILE A 386 41.27 6.61 24.71
N GLU A 387 41.14 6.52 23.39
CA GLU A 387 39.97 6.99 22.66
C GLU A 387 38.94 5.88 22.63
N GLU A 388 37.76 6.11 23.23
CA GLU A 388 36.63 5.18 23.11
C GLU A 388 35.99 5.33 21.73
N LYS A 389 36.05 4.25 20.95
CA LYS A 389 35.39 4.15 19.63
C LYS A 389 34.45 2.94 19.61
N LYS A 390 33.37 3.05 18.86
CA LYS A 390 32.33 2.01 18.74
C LYS A 390 32.93 0.68 18.25
N TYR A 391 33.80 0.75 17.27
CA TYR A 391 34.40 -0.40 16.59
C TYR A 391 35.90 -0.63 16.92
N THR A 392 36.41 0.04 17.93
CA THR A 392 37.75 -0.14 18.47
C THR A 392 37.66 -0.28 19.98
N LYS A 393 38.25 -1.35 20.54
CA LYS A 393 38.31 -1.54 22.02
C LYS A 393 39.73 -1.83 22.47
N TRP A 394 40.05 -1.25 23.62
CA TRP A 394 41.32 -1.40 24.28
C TRP A 394 41.10 -2.26 25.51
N MET A 395 41.84 -3.38 25.64
CA MET A 395 41.67 -4.39 26.66
C MET A 395 42.96 -4.67 27.39
N ASP A 396 42.87 -4.96 28.68
CA ASP A 396 43.99 -5.44 29.50
C ASP A 396 44.43 -6.83 28.99
N TYR A 397 45.55 -6.87 28.28
CA TYR A 397 46.05 -8.13 27.68
C TYR A 397 46.55 -9.09 28.75
N ASP A 398 47.04 -8.60 29.88
CA ASP A 398 47.59 -9.43 30.96
C ASP A 398 46.53 -10.32 31.60
N LYS A 399 45.23 -9.97 31.44
CA LYS A 399 44.08 -10.76 31.91
C LYS A 399 43.57 -11.77 30.89
N ILE A 400 44.08 -11.79 29.63
CA ILE A 400 43.63 -12.69 28.59
C ILE A 400 44.49 -13.95 28.59
N GLU A 401 44.00 -14.98 29.32
CA GLU A 401 44.74 -16.24 29.50
C GLU A 401 44.75 -17.13 28.25
N LYS A 402 43.75 -17.03 27.36
CA LYS A 402 43.58 -17.86 26.16
C LYS A 402 43.36 -16.98 24.95
N ASN A 403 43.86 -17.42 23.80
CA ASN A 403 43.65 -16.71 22.54
C ASN A 403 42.14 -16.57 22.25
N PRO A 404 41.63 -15.36 22.00
CA PRO A 404 40.23 -15.14 21.69
C PRO A 404 39.87 -15.60 20.27
N TYR A 405 38.59 -15.90 20.10
CA TYR A 405 38.00 -16.32 18.84
C TYR A 405 36.91 -15.32 18.42
N ILE A 406 36.77 -15.16 17.11
CA ILE A 406 35.63 -14.47 16.50
C ILE A 406 34.56 -15.53 16.24
N ARG A 407 33.36 -15.33 16.69
CA ARG A 407 32.19 -16.19 16.43
C ARG A 407 30.89 -15.46 16.70
N THR A 408 29.75 -16.07 16.41
CA THR A 408 28.44 -15.63 16.85
C THR A 408 28.06 -16.23 18.21
N ARG A 409 26.92 -15.84 18.76
CA ARG A 409 26.47 -16.27 20.10
C ARG A 409 26.19 -17.79 20.17
N ARG A 410 26.40 -18.35 21.39
CA ARG A 410 26.09 -19.75 21.71
C ARG A 410 25.36 -19.85 23.04
N THR A 411 24.69 -20.97 23.25
CA THR A 411 24.01 -21.23 24.51
C THR A 411 25.01 -21.28 25.67
N GLY A 412 24.72 -20.52 26.71
CA GLY A 412 25.55 -20.44 27.92
C GLY A 412 26.57 -19.33 27.90
N ASP A 413 26.66 -18.48 26.87
CA ASP A 413 27.54 -17.31 26.82
C ASP A 413 27.17 -16.29 27.89
N TYR A 414 28.19 -15.64 28.46
CA TYR A 414 28.05 -14.65 29.50
C TYR A 414 29.13 -13.53 29.43
N MET A 415 28.87 -12.43 30.11
CA MET A 415 29.83 -11.33 30.30
C MET A 415 29.88 -10.91 31.79
N VAL A 416 31.02 -10.41 32.21
CA VAL A 416 31.13 -9.68 33.50
C VAL A 416 30.67 -8.24 33.26
N ILE A 417 29.73 -7.78 34.08
CA ILE A 417 29.01 -6.51 33.86
C ILE A 417 29.42 -5.37 34.76
N ASN A 418 30.19 -5.66 35.80
CA ASN A 418 30.67 -4.64 36.75
C ASN A 418 32.03 -5.03 37.38
N ALA A 419 32.64 -4.09 38.08
CA ALA A 419 33.94 -4.26 38.74
C ALA A 419 33.91 -5.28 39.89
N GLN A 420 32.73 -5.64 40.43
CA GLN A 420 32.56 -6.67 41.46
C GLN A 420 32.58 -8.09 40.90
N GLY A 421 32.72 -8.26 39.59
CA GLY A 421 32.80 -9.57 38.94
C GLY A 421 31.44 -10.27 38.69
N ASN A 422 30.33 -9.58 38.84
CA ASN A 422 29.01 -10.15 38.60
C ASN A 422 28.85 -10.51 37.11
N THR A 423 28.39 -11.74 36.84
CA THR A 423 28.16 -12.24 35.48
C THR A 423 26.72 -12.10 35.07
N LYS A 424 26.49 -11.83 33.80
CA LYS A 424 25.17 -11.80 33.16
C LYS A 424 25.16 -12.62 31.87
N LYS A 425 24.09 -13.42 31.66
CA LYS A 425 23.92 -14.16 30.39
C LYS A 425 23.95 -13.21 29.20
N LEU A 426 24.69 -13.54 28.15
CA LEU A 426 24.85 -12.69 26.96
C LEU A 426 23.51 -12.25 26.36
N ASN A 427 22.53 -13.15 26.32
CA ASN A 427 21.20 -12.82 25.80
C ASN A 427 20.51 -11.69 26.58
N ARG A 428 20.74 -11.64 27.92
CA ARG A 428 20.26 -10.53 28.75
C ARG A 428 21.03 -9.23 28.51
N CYS A 429 22.34 -9.32 28.27
CA CYS A 429 23.13 -8.15 27.88
C CYS A 429 22.65 -7.56 26.56
N MET A 430 22.34 -8.41 25.55
CA MET A 430 21.81 -7.97 24.26
C MET A 430 20.44 -7.32 24.38
N ILE A 431 19.60 -7.76 25.32
CA ILE A 431 18.30 -7.13 25.62
C ILE A 431 18.50 -5.74 26.24
N ASP A 432 19.40 -5.62 27.21
CA ASP A 432 19.69 -4.34 27.86
C ASP A 432 20.25 -3.29 26.87
N GLU A 433 21.07 -3.74 25.92
CA GLU A 433 21.60 -2.93 24.81
C GLU A 433 20.57 -2.70 23.69
N LYS A 434 19.31 -3.11 23.90
CA LYS A 434 18.18 -2.97 22.95
C LYS A 434 18.45 -3.57 21.56
N ILE A 435 19.25 -4.64 21.48
CA ILE A 435 19.54 -5.32 20.22
C ILE A 435 18.33 -6.16 19.81
N PRO A 436 17.74 -5.91 18.62
CA PRO A 436 16.62 -6.68 18.10
C PRO A 436 16.96 -8.18 17.98
N SER A 437 15.99 -9.06 18.25
CA SER A 437 16.21 -10.51 18.31
C SER A 437 16.82 -11.10 17.04
N GLU A 438 16.46 -10.56 15.89
CA GLU A 438 16.92 -10.99 14.55
C GLU A 438 18.40 -10.73 14.30
N TYR A 439 18.97 -9.69 14.90
CA TYR A 439 20.39 -9.36 14.73
C TYR A 439 21.28 -10.07 15.75
N ARG A 440 20.73 -10.66 16.82
CA ARG A 440 21.53 -11.28 17.89
C ARG A 440 22.35 -12.47 17.45
N ASP A 441 21.90 -13.20 16.43
CA ASP A 441 22.60 -14.37 15.87
C ASP A 441 23.65 -13.99 14.84
N SER A 442 23.67 -12.75 14.34
CA SER A 442 24.62 -12.25 13.34
C SER A 442 25.71 -11.36 13.92
N ILE A 443 25.57 -10.86 15.17
CA ILE A 443 26.55 -9.97 15.77
C ILE A 443 27.86 -10.73 16.02
N PRO A 444 29.01 -10.18 15.51
CA PRO A 444 30.31 -10.73 15.83
C PRO A 444 30.64 -10.57 17.32
N LEU A 445 31.16 -11.62 17.91
CA LEU A 445 31.60 -11.66 19.31
C LEU A 445 33.09 -12.02 19.35
N ILE A 446 33.83 -11.36 20.23
CA ILE A 446 35.16 -11.78 20.63
C ILE A 446 34.99 -12.59 21.91
N ALA A 447 35.35 -13.87 21.88
CA ALA A 447 35.06 -14.81 22.95
C ALA A 447 36.27 -15.65 23.36
N CYS A 448 36.38 -15.94 24.65
CA CYS A 448 37.25 -16.97 25.23
C CYS A 448 36.36 -18.07 25.84
N GLY A 449 36.14 -19.16 25.09
CA GLY A 449 35.16 -20.18 25.51
C GLY A 449 33.73 -19.63 25.57
N LYS A 450 33.12 -19.66 26.76
CA LYS A 450 31.78 -19.11 27.01
C LYS A 450 31.79 -17.65 27.48
N GLU A 451 32.97 -17.14 27.87
CA GLU A 451 33.11 -15.75 28.29
C GLU A 451 33.29 -14.86 27.07
N ILE A 452 32.46 -13.84 26.96
CA ILE A 452 32.51 -12.87 25.85
C ILE A 452 33.34 -11.68 26.35
N LEU A 453 34.40 -11.35 25.59
CA LEU A 453 35.26 -10.19 25.85
C LEU A 453 34.64 -8.92 25.32
N TRP A 454 34.10 -9.02 24.09
CA TRP A 454 33.51 -7.89 23.39
C TRP A 454 32.37 -8.30 22.48
N MET A 455 31.25 -7.63 22.62
CA MET A 455 30.13 -7.63 21.66
C MET A 455 30.37 -6.49 20.69
N VAL A 456 30.75 -6.79 19.46
CA VAL A 456 31.24 -5.81 18.48
C VAL A 456 30.16 -4.76 18.20
N GLY A 457 30.59 -3.50 18.18
CA GLY A 457 29.68 -2.36 18.00
C GLY A 457 28.87 -1.97 19.25
N SER A 458 29.06 -2.71 20.38
CA SER A 458 28.37 -2.45 21.63
C SER A 458 29.33 -2.58 22.82
N ARG A 459 28.97 -3.37 23.80
CA ARG A 459 29.57 -3.44 25.13
C ARG A 459 30.81 -4.33 25.18
N MET A 460 31.81 -3.89 25.95
CA MET A 460 32.96 -4.69 26.35
C MET A 460 32.76 -5.26 27.77
N ASN A 461 33.34 -6.42 28.07
CA ASN A 461 33.34 -7.07 29.37
C ASN A 461 34.20 -6.26 30.39
N GLU A 462 33.62 -6.01 31.52
CA GLU A 462 34.26 -5.18 32.59
C GLU A 462 35.58 -5.76 33.10
N ARG A 463 35.70 -7.12 33.12
CA ARG A 463 36.92 -7.80 33.55
C ARG A 463 38.17 -7.37 32.81
N TYR A 464 38.03 -7.10 31.49
CA TYR A 464 39.15 -6.80 30.60
C TYR A 464 39.39 -5.30 30.44
N LYS A 465 38.73 -4.45 31.20
CA LYS A 465 39.03 -3.02 31.22
C LYS A 465 40.44 -2.75 31.76
N ILE A 466 41.07 -1.78 31.15
CA ILE A 466 42.39 -1.29 31.55
C ILE A 466 42.28 -0.64 32.94
N ASN A 467 43.29 -0.90 33.77
CA ASN A 467 43.43 -0.32 35.10
C ASN A 467 44.87 0.17 35.32
N PRO A 468 45.17 0.86 36.44
CA PRO A 468 46.54 1.38 36.71
C PRO A 468 47.64 0.32 36.79
N GLN A 469 47.31 -0.95 36.92
CA GLN A 469 48.24 -2.07 37.01
C GLN A 469 48.50 -2.75 35.68
N THR A 470 47.72 -2.41 34.63
CA THR A 470 47.83 -2.97 33.28
C THR A 470 49.19 -2.61 32.66
N ARG A 471 49.96 -3.59 32.21
CA ARG A 471 51.24 -3.40 31.55
C ARG A 471 51.17 -3.50 30.04
N LYS A 472 50.31 -4.42 29.54
CA LYS A 472 50.14 -4.64 28.11
C LYS A 472 48.67 -4.46 27.75
N VAL A 473 48.45 -3.76 26.66
CA VAL A 473 47.13 -3.48 26.15
C VAL A 473 46.96 -4.12 24.79
N LEU A 474 45.86 -4.84 24.62
CA LEU A 474 45.36 -5.34 23.36
C LEU A 474 44.38 -4.33 22.77
N VAL A 475 44.70 -3.85 21.56
CA VAL A 475 43.78 -3.03 20.74
C VAL A 475 43.13 -3.90 19.68
N LEU A 476 41.84 -3.98 19.68
CA LEU A 476 41.04 -4.70 18.70
C LEU A 476 40.23 -3.70 17.86
N ASN A 477 40.44 -3.74 16.53
CA ASN A 477 39.67 -2.96 15.56
C ASN A 477 38.81 -3.89 14.72
N TYR A 478 37.60 -3.44 14.44
CA TYR A 478 36.67 -4.11 13.56
C TYR A 478 36.39 -3.24 12.33
N GLN A 479 36.49 -3.84 11.13
CA GLN A 479 36.11 -3.24 9.86
C GLN A 479 35.08 -4.16 9.19
N GLY A 480 33.86 -3.67 8.94
CA GLY A 480 32.79 -4.46 8.33
C GLY A 480 31.38 -4.03 8.70
N GLY A 481 31.22 -2.97 9.49
CA GLY A 481 29.96 -2.26 9.66
C GLY A 481 29.89 -1.12 8.63
N ASN A 482 28.68 -0.78 8.15
CA ASN A 482 28.47 0.40 7.32
C ASN A 482 29.06 1.64 8.03
N GLU A 483 30.15 2.21 7.48
CA GLU A 483 30.62 3.53 7.83
C GLU A 483 29.61 4.55 7.29
N ASN A 484 28.55 4.79 8.05
CA ASN A 484 27.70 5.96 7.95
C ASN A 484 26.83 5.97 9.22
N GLU A 485 27.43 6.42 10.31
CA GLU A 485 26.82 7.13 11.45
C GLU A 485 27.94 7.76 12.28
#